data_0cc7dceb91187ec901920778a6cc43a0
#
_entry.id   0cc7dceb91187ec901920778a6cc43a0
#
_cell.length_a   1.000
_cell.length_b   1.000
_cell.length_c   1.000
_cell.angle_alpha   90.00
_cell.angle_beta   90.00
_cell.angle_gamma   90.00
#
_symmetry.space_group_name_H-M   'P 1'
#
loop_
_entity.id
_entity.type
_entity.pdbx_description
1 polymer ?
#
loop_
_entity_poly.entity_id
_entity_poly.type
_entity_poly.pdbx_seq_one_letter_code
_entity_poly.pdbx_strand_id
1 'polypeptide(L)'
;MTKLIVPEWPLPAGVAACSSTRIGGVSQGAWESLNLGAHCGDSLEHVEENRTRLFAAGNLPSKPVWLEQVHGKAVLKLTGEPYASKRADASYSNTPGTVCAVMTADCLPVLFCNRAGSEVAAAHAGWRGLCEGVLEETVACFNDDPANIMAWLGPAIGPRAFEVGPEVREAFIDKDPQAIEAFLPAGEKYLADIYQLARQRLNNIGVTHIFGGDRCTFTEKGDFFSYRRDKTTGRMASFIWLI
;
A
#
# COMPACT_ATOMS: atom_id res chain seq x y z
N MET A 1 -5.47 -21.23 8.11
CA MET A 1 -4.71 -21.10 6.86
C MET A 1 -4.62 -19.62 6.52
N THR A 2 -3.43 -19.12 6.23
CA THR A 2 -3.21 -17.69 5.87
C THR A 2 -3.87 -17.39 4.53
N LYS A 3 -4.76 -16.40 4.50
CA LYS A 3 -5.48 -15.98 3.29
C LYS A 3 -4.77 -14.80 2.66
N LEU A 4 -4.30 -14.96 1.42
CA LEU A 4 -3.66 -13.92 0.63
C LEU A 4 -4.54 -13.52 -0.56
N ILE A 5 -4.36 -12.29 -1.01
CA ILE A 5 -4.88 -11.77 -2.26
C ILE A 5 -3.72 -11.80 -3.26
N VAL A 6 -3.93 -12.48 -4.38
CA VAL A 6 -3.04 -12.39 -5.54
C VAL A 6 -3.60 -11.28 -6.43
N PRO A 7 -2.84 -10.20 -6.67
CA PRO A 7 -3.31 -9.11 -7.52
C PRO A 7 -3.67 -9.57 -8.94
N GLU A 8 -4.84 -9.18 -9.42
CA GLU A 8 -5.30 -9.46 -10.79
C GLU A 8 -4.83 -8.34 -11.72
N TRP A 9 -3.67 -8.53 -12.30
CA TRP A 9 -3.06 -7.65 -13.31
C TRP A 9 -2.08 -8.44 -14.17
N PRO A 10 -1.74 -7.97 -15.39
CA PRO A 10 -0.87 -8.72 -16.32
C PRO A 10 0.61 -8.62 -15.88
N LEU A 11 0.97 -9.32 -14.79
CA LEU A 11 2.34 -9.35 -14.29
C LEU A 11 3.31 -9.94 -15.32
N PRO A 12 4.48 -9.31 -15.51
CA PRO A 12 5.59 -9.95 -16.24
C PRO A 12 6.04 -11.24 -15.54
N ALA A 13 6.53 -12.20 -16.32
CA ALA A 13 6.94 -13.51 -15.79
C ALA A 13 8.00 -13.45 -14.67
N GLY A 14 8.81 -12.39 -14.63
CA GLY A 14 9.86 -12.17 -13.62
C GLY A 14 9.38 -11.45 -12.35
N VAL A 15 8.07 -11.20 -12.17
CA VAL A 15 7.53 -10.45 -11.04
C VAL A 15 6.49 -11.26 -10.27
N ALA A 16 6.56 -11.23 -8.96
CA ALA A 16 5.54 -11.79 -8.07
C ALA A 16 5.04 -10.75 -7.07
N ALA A 17 3.76 -10.82 -6.72
CA ALA A 17 3.12 -9.91 -5.79
C ALA A 17 2.00 -10.60 -5.00
N CYS A 18 1.78 -10.16 -3.78
CA CYS A 18 0.61 -10.55 -2.98
C CYS A 18 0.27 -9.48 -1.96
N SER A 19 -0.97 -9.53 -1.45
CA SER A 19 -1.41 -8.71 -0.33
C SER A 19 -2.02 -9.61 0.74
N SER A 20 -1.74 -9.34 2.01
CA SER A 20 -2.33 -10.10 3.10
C SER A 20 -3.76 -9.64 3.40
N THR A 21 -4.52 -10.54 3.99
CA THR A 21 -5.75 -10.22 4.73
C THR A 21 -5.48 -10.26 6.23
N ARG A 22 -6.51 -10.07 7.06
CA ARG A 22 -6.40 -10.27 8.51
C ARG A 22 -6.47 -11.74 8.95
N ILE A 23 -6.65 -12.68 8.02
CA ILE A 23 -6.99 -14.08 8.31
C ILE A 23 -5.74 -14.97 8.34
N GLY A 24 -5.64 -15.84 9.37
CA GLY A 24 -4.69 -16.94 9.41
C GLY A 24 -3.48 -16.73 10.32
N GLY A 25 -3.55 -15.75 11.21
CA GLY A 25 -2.53 -15.48 12.22
C GLY A 25 -2.85 -16.05 13.61
N VAL A 26 -2.08 -15.58 14.59
CA VAL A 26 -2.18 -16.00 16.01
C VAL A 26 -2.57 -14.85 16.95
N SER A 27 -2.58 -13.61 16.48
CA SER A 27 -2.98 -12.46 17.27
C SER A 27 -4.43 -12.54 17.71
N GLN A 28 -4.77 -11.94 18.85
CA GLN A 28 -6.07 -12.02 19.48
C GLN A 28 -6.69 -10.63 19.68
N GLY A 29 -7.99 -10.60 20.01
CA GLY A 29 -8.70 -9.36 20.30
C GLY A 29 -8.73 -8.39 19.13
N ALA A 30 -8.32 -7.15 19.36
CA ALA A 30 -8.32 -6.10 18.32
C ALA A 30 -7.39 -6.40 17.13
N TRP A 31 -6.42 -7.30 17.30
CA TRP A 31 -5.42 -7.67 16.28
C TRP A 31 -5.71 -9.02 15.62
N GLU A 32 -6.87 -9.63 15.91
CA GLU A 32 -7.25 -10.94 15.37
C GLU A 32 -7.35 -10.90 13.84
N SER A 33 -6.57 -11.69 13.14
CA SER A 33 -5.61 -12.68 13.61
C SER A 33 -4.21 -12.48 13.03
N LEU A 34 -4.06 -12.05 11.75
CA LEU A 34 -2.78 -11.92 11.04
C LEU A 34 -2.24 -10.48 11.10
N ASN A 35 -2.05 -9.94 12.30
CA ASN A 35 -1.43 -8.64 12.45
C ASN A 35 0.07 -8.70 12.14
N LEU A 36 0.53 -7.83 11.24
CA LEU A 36 1.93 -7.72 10.79
C LEU A 36 2.64 -6.48 11.36
N GLY A 37 1.89 -5.59 12.03
CA GLY A 37 2.39 -4.32 12.55
C GLY A 37 2.92 -4.43 13.98
N ALA A 38 4.24 -4.36 14.17
CA ALA A 38 4.87 -4.40 15.48
C ALA A 38 4.61 -3.14 16.34
N HIS A 39 4.15 -2.05 15.72
CA HIS A 39 3.87 -0.75 16.36
C HIS A 39 2.41 -0.58 16.81
N CYS A 40 1.57 -1.61 16.68
CA CYS A 40 0.12 -1.49 16.92
C CYS A 40 -0.31 -1.83 18.36
N GLY A 41 0.64 -2.16 19.25
CA GLY A 41 0.35 -2.53 20.64
C GLY A 41 0.03 -4.01 20.86
N ASP A 42 0.19 -4.85 19.85
CA ASP A 42 0.09 -6.30 19.93
C ASP A 42 1.36 -6.93 20.54
N SER A 43 1.27 -8.20 20.93
CA SER A 43 2.45 -9.00 21.33
C SER A 43 3.44 -9.11 20.16
N LEU A 44 4.69 -8.75 20.40
CA LEU A 44 5.75 -8.90 19.39
C LEU A 44 5.95 -10.36 18.97
N GLU A 45 5.76 -11.30 19.88
CA GLU A 45 5.82 -12.73 19.60
C GLU A 45 4.73 -13.14 18.60
N HIS A 46 3.50 -12.66 18.77
CA HIS A 46 2.42 -12.90 17.83
C HIS A 46 2.71 -12.29 16.45
N VAL A 47 3.23 -11.06 16.43
CA VAL A 47 3.59 -10.38 15.16
C VAL A 47 4.66 -11.15 14.41
N GLU A 48 5.71 -11.63 15.08
CA GLU A 48 6.78 -12.40 14.43
C GLU A 48 6.30 -13.78 13.95
N GLU A 49 5.43 -14.46 14.70
CA GLU A 49 4.78 -15.70 14.25
C GLU A 49 3.90 -15.43 13.00
N ASN A 50 3.14 -14.34 13.00
CA ASN A 50 2.31 -13.95 11.87
C ASN A 50 3.17 -13.66 10.63
N ARG A 51 4.29 -12.97 10.80
CA ARG A 51 5.25 -12.71 9.71
C ARG A 51 5.86 -14.00 9.17
N THR A 52 6.16 -14.96 10.04
CA THR A 52 6.65 -16.28 9.64
C THR A 52 5.61 -17.05 8.81
N ARG A 53 4.34 -17.04 9.24
CA ARG A 53 3.24 -17.66 8.48
C ARG A 53 3.02 -17.01 7.12
N LEU A 54 3.08 -15.69 7.08
CA LEU A 54 2.95 -14.92 5.85
C LEU A 54 4.09 -15.25 4.88
N PHE A 55 5.33 -15.26 5.38
CA PHE A 55 6.51 -15.59 4.59
C PHE A 55 6.35 -16.94 3.87
N ALA A 56 5.93 -17.97 4.62
CA ALA A 56 5.70 -19.29 4.06
C ALA A 56 4.52 -19.32 3.09
N ALA A 57 3.38 -18.70 3.44
CA ALA A 57 2.18 -18.70 2.60
C ALA A 57 2.35 -17.92 1.29
N GLY A 58 3.13 -16.84 1.31
CA GLY A 58 3.41 -16.01 0.15
C GLY A 58 4.59 -16.48 -0.71
N ASN A 59 5.30 -17.54 -0.29
CA ASN A 59 6.56 -17.97 -0.92
C ASN A 59 7.54 -16.83 -1.13
N LEU A 60 7.67 -15.95 -0.12
CA LEU A 60 8.56 -14.80 -0.21
C LEU A 60 10.02 -15.28 -0.28
N PRO A 61 10.85 -14.75 -1.22
CA PRO A 61 12.24 -15.20 -1.39
C PRO A 61 13.16 -14.76 -0.26
N SER A 62 12.84 -13.66 0.40
CA SER A 62 13.60 -13.10 1.51
C SER A 62 12.66 -12.39 2.51
N LYS A 63 13.16 -12.12 3.70
CA LYS A 63 12.42 -11.30 4.67
C LYS A 63 12.25 -9.88 4.12
N PRO A 64 11.01 -9.34 4.14
CA PRO A 64 10.75 -7.96 3.70
C PRO A 64 11.52 -6.94 4.55
N VAL A 65 11.93 -5.85 3.93
CA VAL A 65 12.41 -4.67 4.66
C VAL A 65 11.22 -3.90 5.17
N TRP A 66 10.94 -4.00 6.47
CA TRP A 66 9.85 -3.28 7.10
C TRP A 66 10.21 -1.82 7.29
N LEU A 67 9.45 -0.92 6.65
CA LEU A 67 9.65 0.52 6.73
C LEU A 67 9.07 1.11 8.02
N GLU A 68 9.68 2.17 8.50
CA GLU A 68 9.07 3.10 9.45
C GLU A 68 8.25 4.13 8.65
N GLN A 69 6.97 3.81 8.42
CA GLN A 69 6.05 4.64 7.64
C GLN A 69 5.59 5.85 8.45
N VAL A 70 5.70 7.04 7.88
CA VAL A 70 5.43 8.32 8.55
C VAL A 70 4.42 9.19 7.79
N HIS A 71 3.72 8.62 6.82
CA HIS A 71 2.78 9.31 5.93
C HIS A 71 3.43 10.43 5.10
N GLY A 72 4.71 10.27 4.80
CA GLY A 72 5.49 11.15 3.94
C GLY A 72 5.59 10.62 2.50
N LYS A 73 6.61 11.07 1.78
CA LYS A 73 6.83 10.70 0.38
C LYS A 73 8.21 10.11 0.09
N ALA A 74 9.04 9.88 1.11
CA ALA A 74 10.36 9.31 0.95
C ALA A 74 10.30 7.87 0.43
N VAL A 75 11.19 7.54 -0.49
CA VAL A 75 11.34 6.20 -1.08
C VAL A 75 12.69 5.61 -0.68
N LEU A 76 12.69 4.42 -0.10
CA LEU A 76 13.90 3.67 0.21
C LEU A 76 14.27 2.76 -0.96
N LYS A 77 15.43 3.01 -1.59
CA LYS A 77 16.00 2.08 -2.59
C LYS A 77 16.65 0.90 -1.86
N LEU A 78 16.16 -0.30 -2.14
CA LEU A 78 16.63 -1.54 -1.50
C LEU A 78 17.86 -2.09 -2.25
N THR A 79 19.03 -1.60 -1.90
CA THR A 79 20.32 -1.96 -2.53
C THR A 79 21.17 -2.91 -1.70
N GLY A 80 20.64 -3.40 -0.59
CA GLY A 80 21.32 -4.27 0.38
C GLY A 80 21.46 -3.60 1.75
N GLU A 81 21.42 -4.41 2.81
CA GLU A 81 21.58 -3.94 4.19
C GLU A 81 23.08 -3.78 4.54
N PRO A 82 23.42 -2.93 5.54
CA PRO A 82 22.53 -2.14 6.38
C PRO A 82 22.06 -0.84 5.73
N TYR A 83 20.83 -0.42 6.07
CA TYR A 83 20.29 0.89 5.68
C TYR A 83 20.53 1.91 6.79
N ALA A 84 20.94 3.12 6.44
CA ALA A 84 21.14 4.23 7.39
C ALA A 84 19.82 4.63 8.10
N SER A 85 18.70 4.50 7.40
CA SER A 85 17.35 4.71 7.94
C SER A 85 16.34 3.89 7.15
N LYS A 86 15.31 3.37 7.85
CA LYS A 86 14.14 2.73 7.22
C LYS A 86 12.90 3.65 7.25
N ARG A 87 13.09 4.93 7.58
CA ARG A 87 12.02 5.92 7.63
C ARG A 87 11.65 6.36 6.22
N ALA A 88 10.63 5.73 5.67
CA ALA A 88 10.12 5.94 4.33
C ALA A 88 8.69 5.42 4.21
N ASP A 89 7.96 5.88 3.20
CA ASP A 89 6.61 5.43 2.88
C ASP A 89 6.53 4.64 1.57
N ALA A 90 7.66 4.44 0.91
CA ALA A 90 7.77 3.57 -0.24
C ALA A 90 9.13 2.88 -0.28
N SER A 91 9.19 1.77 -1.00
CA SER A 91 10.45 1.07 -1.30
C SER A 91 10.50 0.67 -2.76
N TYR A 92 11.70 0.65 -3.31
CA TYR A 92 11.98 0.31 -4.70
C TYR A 92 13.14 -0.70 -4.76
N SER A 93 13.07 -1.64 -5.70
CA SER A 93 14.16 -2.58 -5.98
C SER A 93 14.24 -2.94 -7.46
N ASN A 94 15.47 -3.12 -7.93
CA ASN A 94 15.81 -3.77 -9.20
C ASN A 94 16.67 -5.04 -9.00
N THR A 95 16.65 -5.57 -7.78
CA THR A 95 17.46 -6.74 -7.39
C THR A 95 16.53 -7.94 -7.17
N PRO A 96 16.73 -9.06 -7.93
CA PRO A 96 15.99 -10.29 -7.72
C PRO A 96 16.05 -10.78 -6.27
N GLY A 97 14.95 -11.33 -5.79
CA GLY A 97 14.83 -11.84 -4.43
C GLY A 97 14.66 -10.78 -3.33
N THR A 98 14.73 -9.48 -3.66
CA THR A 98 14.49 -8.41 -2.69
C THR A 98 13.01 -8.03 -2.64
N VAL A 99 12.39 -8.10 -1.46
CA VAL A 99 10.95 -7.88 -1.28
C VAL A 99 10.67 -6.44 -0.86
N CYS A 100 9.94 -5.70 -1.70
CA CYS A 100 9.33 -4.42 -1.35
C CYS A 100 8.03 -4.67 -0.61
N ALA A 101 7.81 -3.98 0.51
CA ALA A 101 6.63 -4.16 1.36
C ALA A 101 6.14 -2.84 1.97
N VAL A 102 4.82 -2.70 2.08
CA VAL A 102 4.18 -1.62 2.85
C VAL A 102 3.05 -2.18 3.70
N MET A 103 2.84 -1.59 4.88
CA MET A 103 1.77 -1.96 5.81
C MET A 103 0.64 -0.96 5.76
N THR A 104 -0.61 -1.45 5.84
CA THR A 104 -1.80 -0.61 5.79
C THR A 104 -2.92 -1.11 6.70
N ALA A 105 -3.78 -0.20 7.10
CA ALA A 105 -5.13 -0.42 7.62
C ALA A 105 -5.94 0.84 7.27
N ASP A 106 -6.53 0.87 6.08
CA ASP A 106 -7.25 1.94 5.38
C ASP A 106 -6.44 2.74 4.37
N CYS A 107 -5.19 3.12 4.66
CA CYS A 107 -4.35 3.79 3.67
C CYS A 107 -4.14 2.91 2.43
N LEU A 108 -3.94 3.52 1.27
CA LEU A 108 -3.81 2.83 -0.01
C LEU A 108 -2.40 2.24 -0.19
N PRO A 109 -2.27 0.90 -0.32
CA PRO A 109 -1.03 0.30 -0.82
C PRO A 109 -1.04 0.31 -2.35
N VAL A 110 0.05 0.75 -2.95
CA VAL A 110 0.24 0.72 -4.41
C VAL A 110 1.48 -0.10 -4.73
N LEU A 111 1.31 -1.14 -5.55
CA LEU A 111 2.41 -1.94 -6.07
C LEU A 111 2.71 -1.53 -7.50
N PHE A 112 4.00 -1.44 -7.84
CA PHE A 112 4.48 -1.05 -9.15
C PHE A 112 5.45 -2.06 -9.72
N CYS A 113 5.39 -2.29 -11.03
CA CYS A 113 6.46 -2.92 -11.80
C CYS A 113 6.55 -2.29 -13.18
N ASN A 114 7.72 -2.39 -13.81
CA ASN A 114 7.82 -2.07 -15.23
C ASN A 114 7.43 -3.29 -16.09
N ARG A 115 7.06 -3.06 -17.34
CA ARG A 115 6.67 -4.13 -18.29
C ARG A 115 7.79 -5.11 -18.58
N ALA A 116 9.03 -4.66 -18.46
CA ALA A 116 10.21 -5.52 -18.63
C ALA A 116 10.37 -6.53 -17.47
N GLY A 117 9.69 -6.32 -16.32
CA GLY A 117 9.82 -7.18 -15.15
C GLY A 117 11.19 -7.10 -14.50
N SER A 118 11.85 -5.95 -14.57
CA SER A 118 13.20 -5.72 -14.05
C SER A 118 13.27 -4.74 -12.88
N GLU A 119 12.14 -4.08 -12.57
CA GLU A 119 12.04 -3.08 -11.50
C GLU A 119 10.68 -3.18 -10.83
N VAL A 120 10.68 -3.08 -9.50
CA VAL A 120 9.47 -3.14 -8.66
C VAL A 120 9.51 -2.10 -7.56
N ALA A 121 8.32 -1.69 -7.09
CA ALA A 121 8.19 -0.82 -5.92
C ALA A 121 6.87 -1.06 -5.18
N ALA A 122 6.85 -0.68 -3.91
CA ALA A 122 5.64 -0.64 -3.09
C ALA A 122 5.54 0.71 -2.39
N ALA A 123 4.38 1.35 -2.45
CA ALA A 123 4.14 2.65 -1.82
C ALA A 123 2.96 2.61 -0.85
N HIS A 124 3.13 3.23 0.31
CA HIS A 124 2.08 3.52 1.28
C HIS A 124 1.53 4.91 0.98
N ALA A 125 0.36 4.96 0.37
CA ALA A 125 -0.32 6.19 0.01
C ALA A 125 -1.49 6.47 0.98
N GLY A 126 -1.19 6.90 2.20
CA GLY A 126 -2.13 7.63 3.02
C GLY A 126 -2.42 8.99 2.37
N TRP A 127 -3.54 9.64 2.71
CA TRP A 127 -3.96 10.86 2.02
C TRP A 127 -2.87 11.97 2.01
N ARG A 128 -2.08 12.10 3.09
CA ARG A 128 -0.99 13.09 3.17
C ARG A 128 0.12 12.77 2.18
N GLY A 129 0.66 11.56 2.24
CA GLY A 129 1.71 11.13 1.32
C GLY A 129 1.25 11.15 -0.14
N LEU A 130 0.00 10.74 -0.40
CA LEU A 130 -0.60 10.81 -1.74
C LEU A 130 -0.68 12.26 -2.24
N CYS A 131 -1.16 13.18 -1.40
CA CYS A 131 -1.25 14.60 -1.73
C CYS A 131 0.13 15.24 -1.94
N GLU A 132 1.14 14.83 -1.17
CA GLU A 132 2.51 15.35 -1.28
C GLU A 132 3.33 14.71 -2.40
N GLY A 133 2.87 13.61 -3.00
CA GLY A 133 3.48 13.03 -4.18
C GLY A 133 4.26 11.74 -3.95
N VAL A 134 3.88 10.88 -3.00
CA VAL A 134 4.57 9.60 -2.76
C VAL A 134 4.56 8.68 -3.98
N LEU A 135 3.49 8.72 -4.81
CA LEU A 135 3.41 7.91 -6.02
C LEU A 135 4.36 8.43 -7.09
N GLU A 136 4.43 9.74 -7.26
CA GLU A 136 5.34 10.41 -8.19
C GLU A 136 6.81 10.15 -7.84
N GLU A 137 7.17 10.28 -6.55
CA GLU A 137 8.53 9.98 -6.07
C GLU A 137 8.88 8.49 -6.24
N THR A 138 7.90 7.59 -6.09
CA THR A 138 8.09 6.16 -6.30
C THR A 138 8.35 5.87 -7.78
N VAL A 139 7.54 6.41 -8.68
CA VAL A 139 7.69 6.24 -10.13
C VAL A 139 9.02 6.83 -10.62
N ALA A 140 9.44 7.97 -10.06
CA ALA A 140 10.73 8.59 -10.39
C ALA A 140 11.97 7.74 -10.02
N CYS A 141 11.80 6.68 -9.22
CA CYS A 141 12.89 5.73 -8.94
C CYS A 141 13.17 4.76 -10.09
N PHE A 142 12.19 4.53 -10.97
CA PHE A 142 12.33 3.64 -12.11
C PHE A 142 13.22 4.26 -13.18
N ASN A 143 14.00 3.41 -13.87
CA ASN A 143 14.82 3.80 -15.01
C ASN A 143 14.07 3.61 -16.35
N ASP A 144 12.76 3.50 -16.29
CA ASP A 144 11.87 3.25 -17.43
C ASP A 144 10.91 4.45 -17.63
N ASP A 145 10.34 4.56 -18.83
CA ASP A 145 9.30 5.53 -19.13
C ASP A 145 8.05 5.24 -18.30
N PRO A 146 7.40 6.23 -17.67
CA PRO A 146 6.14 6.04 -16.94
C PRO A 146 5.07 5.27 -17.73
N ALA A 147 5.02 5.40 -19.05
CA ALA A 147 4.11 4.63 -19.91
C ALA A 147 4.36 3.11 -19.90
N ASN A 148 5.54 2.67 -19.50
CA ASN A 148 5.91 1.28 -19.33
C ASN A 148 5.72 0.78 -17.89
N ILE A 149 5.31 1.62 -16.97
CA ILE A 149 5.08 1.26 -15.57
C ILE A 149 3.62 0.88 -15.39
N MET A 150 3.39 -0.21 -14.67
CA MET A 150 2.07 -0.67 -14.25
C MET A 150 1.92 -0.47 -12.75
N ALA A 151 0.71 -0.14 -12.31
CA ALA A 151 0.36 0.03 -10.91
C ALA A 151 -0.85 -0.85 -10.54
N TRP A 152 -0.81 -1.45 -9.36
CA TRP A 152 -1.95 -2.12 -8.75
C TRP A 152 -2.32 -1.43 -7.45
N LEU A 153 -3.59 -1.02 -7.34
CA LEU A 153 -4.17 -0.38 -6.17
C LEU A 153 -4.75 -1.46 -5.26
N GLY A 154 -4.10 -1.71 -4.13
CA GLY A 154 -4.52 -2.72 -3.17
C GLY A 154 -5.68 -2.27 -2.27
N PRO A 155 -6.12 -3.13 -1.33
CA PRO A 155 -7.23 -2.82 -0.45
C PRO A 155 -7.00 -1.58 0.41
N ALA A 156 -7.92 -0.62 0.31
CA ALA A 156 -7.94 0.63 1.06
C ALA A 156 -9.35 0.97 1.53
N ILE A 157 -9.50 2.04 2.30
CA ILE A 157 -10.83 2.55 2.66
C ILE A 157 -11.55 3.06 1.40
N GLY A 158 -12.73 2.53 1.13
CA GLY A 158 -13.50 2.85 -0.07
C GLY A 158 -14.22 4.21 0.00
N PRO A 159 -14.69 4.73 -1.15
CA PRO A 159 -15.22 6.08 -1.27
C PRO A 159 -16.53 6.32 -0.48
N ARG A 160 -17.24 5.26 -0.12
CA ARG A 160 -18.48 5.37 0.71
C ARG A 160 -18.20 5.37 2.21
N ALA A 161 -16.94 5.21 2.63
CA ALA A 161 -16.55 5.12 4.03
C ALA A 161 -15.46 6.13 4.41
N PHE A 162 -14.79 6.73 3.43
CA PHE A 162 -13.68 7.63 3.68
C PHE A 162 -14.17 9.07 3.85
N GLU A 163 -14.75 9.36 5.01
CA GLU A 163 -15.15 10.71 5.38
C GLU A 163 -13.94 11.55 5.80
N VAL A 164 -13.80 12.74 5.22
CA VAL A 164 -12.70 13.69 5.45
C VAL A 164 -13.23 15.11 5.65
N GLY A 165 -12.45 15.93 6.34
CA GLY A 165 -12.76 17.37 6.49
C GLY A 165 -12.45 18.18 5.23
N PRO A 166 -12.91 19.45 5.18
CA PRO A 166 -12.64 20.38 4.08
C PRO A 166 -11.15 20.57 3.80
N GLU A 167 -10.31 20.53 4.85
CA GLU A 167 -8.87 20.72 4.75
C GLU A 167 -8.16 19.66 3.87
N VAL A 168 -8.69 18.44 3.87
CA VAL A 168 -8.15 17.37 3.01
C VAL A 168 -8.51 17.66 1.55
N ARG A 169 -9.75 18.00 1.28
CA ARG A 169 -10.23 18.35 -0.06
C ARG A 169 -9.46 19.55 -0.63
N GLU A 170 -9.32 20.61 0.14
CA GLU A 170 -8.59 21.82 -0.24
C GLU A 170 -7.12 21.50 -0.57
N ALA A 171 -6.44 20.72 0.27
CA ALA A 171 -5.06 20.32 0.03
C ALA A 171 -4.84 19.62 -1.32
N PHE A 172 -5.78 18.76 -1.74
CA PHE A 172 -5.70 18.11 -3.05
C PHE A 172 -6.04 19.06 -4.20
N ILE A 173 -7.06 19.90 -4.07
CA ILE A 173 -7.48 20.85 -5.10
C ILE A 173 -6.40 21.91 -5.36
N ASP A 174 -5.70 22.34 -4.33
CA ASP A 174 -4.56 23.28 -4.44
C ASP A 174 -3.41 22.69 -5.26
N LYS A 175 -3.24 21.37 -5.27
CA LYS A 175 -2.24 20.67 -6.08
C LYS A 175 -2.73 20.39 -7.50
N ASP A 176 -3.99 20.01 -7.63
CA ASP A 176 -4.64 19.68 -8.91
C ASP A 176 -6.15 19.96 -8.81
N PRO A 177 -6.66 20.98 -9.53
CA PRO A 177 -8.09 21.31 -9.53
C PRO A 177 -9.01 20.15 -9.92
N GLN A 178 -8.52 19.19 -10.74
CA GLN A 178 -9.30 18.01 -11.14
C GLN A 178 -9.61 17.09 -9.94
N ALA A 179 -8.85 17.18 -8.85
CA ALA A 179 -9.09 16.39 -7.64
C ALA A 179 -10.48 16.63 -7.04
N ILE A 180 -11.16 17.74 -7.37
CA ILE A 180 -12.52 18.03 -6.89
C ILE A 180 -13.50 16.89 -7.20
N GLU A 181 -13.30 16.19 -8.32
CA GLU A 181 -14.15 15.08 -8.76
C GLU A 181 -14.12 13.86 -7.83
N ALA A 182 -13.10 13.75 -7.00
CA ALA A 182 -12.91 12.65 -6.05
C ALA A 182 -13.56 12.92 -4.68
N PHE A 183 -14.29 14.02 -4.52
CA PHE A 183 -14.91 14.42 -3.25
C PHE A 183 -16.39 14.67 -3.43
N LEU A 184 -17.22 13.89 -2.72
CA LEU A 184 -18.66 14.08 -2.66
C LEU A 184 -19.05 14.76 -1.35
N PRO A 185 -19.90 15.81 -1.38
CA PRO A 185 -20.41 16.47 -0.16
C PRO A 185 -21.13 15.48 0.77
N ALA A 186 -20.85 15.56 2.06
CA ALA A 186 -21.46 14.75 3.12
C ALA A 186 -21.69 15.62 4.37
N GLY A 187 -22.74 16.45 4.35
CA GLY A 187 -22.98 17.48 5.37
C GLY A 187 -21.89 18.55 5.36
N GLU A 188 -21.24 18.75 6.50
CA GLU A 188 -20.10 19.69 6.63
C GLU A 188 -18.75 19.07 6.20
N LYS A 189 -18.76 17.79 5.83
CA LYS A 189 -17.59 17.03 5.40
C LYS A 189 -17.72 16.53 3.97
N TYR A 190 -16.79 15.66 3.57
CA TYR A 190 -16.75 15.05 2.24
C TYR A 190 -16.49 13.55 2.36
N LEU A 191 -17.03 12.79 1.42
CA LEU A 191 -16.59 11.42 1.14
C LEU A 191 -15.52 11.49 0.04
N ALA A 192 -14.33 11.05 0.34
CA ALA A 192 -13.19 11.06 -0.59
C ALA A 192 -13.01 9.69 -1.25
N ASP A 193 -12.67 9.70 -2.53
CA ASP A 193 -12.26 8.51 -3.27
C ASP A 193 -10.74 8.48 -3.42
N ILE A 194 -10.06 7.74 -2.52
CA ILE A 194 -8.59 7.63 -2.54
C ILE A 194 -8.10 6.90 -3.79
N TYR A 195 -8.89 5.99 -4.35
CA TYR A 195 -8.56 5.30 -5.59
C TYR A 195 -8.59 6.23 -6.80
N GLN A 196 -9.61 7.09 -6.88
CA GLN A 196 -9.71 8.10 -7.95
C GLN A 196 -8.57 9.11 -7.84
N LEU A 197 -8.26 9.61 -6.64
CA LEU A 197 -7.13 10.50 -6.40
C LEU A 197 -5.80 9.88 -6.85
N ALA A 198 -5.55 8.62 -6.50
CA ALA A 198 -4.36 7.91 -6.94
C ALA A 198 -4.30 7.75 -8.46
N ARG A 199 -5.41 7.41 -9.12
CA ARG A 199 -5.48 7.31 -10.59
C ARG A 199 -5.19 8.64 -11.27
N GLN A 200 -5.76 9.74 -10.77
CA GLN A 200 -5.49 11.08 -11.31
C GLN A 200 -4.00 11.42 -11.21
N ARG A 201 -3.39 11.21 -10.03
CA ARG A 201 -1.96 11.47 -9.80
C ARG A 201 -1.07 10.64 -10.73
N LEU A 202 -1.35 9.35 -10.88
CA LEU A 202 -0.60 8.45 -11.76
C LEU A 202 -0.76 8.80 -13.24
N ASN A 203 -1.99 9.08 -13.68
CA ASN A 203 -2.25 9.49 -15.06
C ASN A 203 -1.52 10.79 -15.43
N ASN A 204 -1.46 11.76 -14.51
CA ASN A 204 -0.79 13.04 -14.73
C ASN A 204 0.72 12.90 -14.96
N ILE A 205 1.34 11.82 -14.51
CA ILE A 205 2.76 11.52 -14.75
C ILE A 205 2.99 10.45 -15.84
N GLY A 206 1.93 10.04 -16.55
CA GLY A 206 2.03 9.12 -17.68
C GLY A 206 1.88 7.62 -17.35
N VAL A 207 1.61 7.26 -16.08
CA VAL A 207 1.28 5.87 -15.69
C VAL A 207 -0.21 5.65 -15.94
N THR A 208 -0.54 4.95 -17.03
CA THR A 208 -1.93 4.72 -17.48
C THR A 208 -2.42 3.28 -17.28
N HIS A 209 -1.51 2.34 -17.01
CA HIS A 209 -1.81 0.93 -16.75
C HIS A 209 -2.05 0.71 -15.26
N ILE A 210 -3.27 1.00 -14.80
CA ILE A 210 -3.65 0.99 -13.37
C ILE A 210 -4.75 -0.04 -13.15
N PHE A 211 -4.52 -0.97 -12.22
CA PHE A 211 -5.37 -2.10 -11.89
C PHE A 211 -5.81 -2.07 -10.43
N GLY A 212 -6.78 -2.89 -10.05
CA GLY A 212 -7.30 -2.97 -8.68
C GLY A 212 -8.17 -1.78 -8.29
N GLY A 213 -8.25 -1.50 -6.98
CA GLY A 213 -9.02 -0.36 -6.47
C GLY A 213 -10.51 -0.65 -6.30
N ASP A 214 -10.87 -1.88 -5.98
CA ASP A 214 -12.24 -2.39 -5.90
C ASP A 214 -12.64 -2.93 -4.52
N ARG A 215 -11.75 -2.84 -3.52
CA ARG A 215 -11.98 -3.35 -2.16
C ARG A 215 -12.17 -2.21 -1.16
N CYS A 216 -12.87 -2.50 -0.05
CA CYS A 216 -13.03 -1.53 1.03
C CYS A 216 -12.71 -2.15 2.39
N THR A 217 -11.59 -1.71 3.00
CA THR A 217 -11.12 -2.22 4.29
C THR A 217 -12.10 -1.93 5.43
N PHE A 218 -12.87 -0.84 5.34
CA PHE A 218 -13.84 -0.46 6.36
C PHE A 218 -15.07 -1.38 6.35
N THR A 219 -15.63 -1.69 5.19
CA THR A 219 -16.86 -2.47 5.05
C THR A 219 -16.62 -3.98 5.06
N GLU A 220 -15.47 -4.42 4.53
CA GLU A 220 -15.09 -5.83 4.46
C GLU A 220 -14.34 -6.28 5.73
N LYS A 221 -15.00 -6.13 6.87
CA LYS A 221 -14.43 -6.39 8.20
C LYS A 221 -13.93 -7.81 8.43
N GLY A 222 -14.47 -8.77 7.69
CA GLY A 222 -14.03 -10.18 7.76
C GLY A 222 -12.68 -10.43 7.14
N ASP A 223 -12.28 -9.61 6.17
CA ASP A 223 -11.02 -9.75 5.42
C ASP A 223 -9.95 -8.75 5.85
N PHE A 224 -10.33 -7.56 6.37
CA PHE A 224 -9.38 -6.47 6.59
C PHE A 224 -9.45 -5.83 7.97
N PHE A 225 -8.28 -5.43 8.47
CA PHE A 225 -8.16 -4.45 9.54
C PHE A 225 -8.53 -3.06 9.01
N SER A 226 -9.15 -2.23 9.84
CA SER A 226 -9.48 -0.85 9.53
C SER A 226 -9.26 0.04 10.74
N TYR A 227 -8.34 0.99 10.63
CA TYR A 227 -8.08 1.96 11.68
C TYR A 227 -9.26 2.91 11.88
N ARG A 228 -9.93 3.31 10.80
CA ARG A 228 -11.11 4.18 10.84
C ARG A 228 -12.25 3.53 11.62
N ARG A 229 -12.47 2.23 11.41
CA ARG A 229 -13.52 1.46 12.08
C ARG A 229 -13.20 1.18 13.55
N ASP A 230 -11.98 0.70 13.84
CA ASP A 230 -11.67 0.04 15.11
C ASP A 230 -10.69 0.83 16.00
N LYS A 231 -9.96 1.81 15.47
CA LYS A 231 -8.89 2.60 16.12
C LYS A 231 -7.70 1.75 16.56
N THR A 232 -7.87 0.87 17.55
CA THR A 232 -6.88 -0.15 17.91
C THR A 232 -7.10 -1.35 17.00
N THR A 233 -6.12 -1.65 16.14
CA THR A 233 -6.25 -2.72 15.15
C THR A 233 -4.89 -3.13 14.59
N GLY A 234 -4.84 -4.27 13.90
CA GLY A 234 -3.65 -4.76 13.22
C GLY A 234 -3.35 -4.02 11.91
N ARG A 235 -2.34 -4.53 11.21
CA ARG A 235 -1.96 -4.09 9.85
C ARG A 235 -1.91 -5.27 8.89
N MET A 236 -2.46 -5.09 7.69
CA MET A 236 -2.14 -5.88 6.52
C MET A 236 -0.82 -5.39 5.93
N ALA A 237 -0.27 -6.17 4.99
CA ALA A 237 0.84 -5.74 4.16
C ALA A 237 0.69 -6.20 2.72
N SER A 238 1.23 -5.41 1.81
CA SER A 238 1.30 -5.70 0.37
C SER A 238 2.75 -5.80 -0.06
N PHE A 239 3.05 -6.78 -0.91
CA PHE A 239 4.40 -7.20 -1.26
C PHE A 239 4.56 -7.34 -2.76
N ILE A 240 5.75 -7.00 -3.25
CA ILE A 240 6.16 -7.23 -4.63
C ILE A 240 7.66 -7.48 -4.69
N TRP A 241 8.10 -8.39 -5.58
CA TRP A 241 9.51 -8.71 -5.76
C TRP A 241 9.81 -9.23 -7.16
N LEU A 242 11.08 -9.19 -7.53
CA LEU A 242 11.60 -9.86 -8.72
C LEU A 242 11.98 -11.31 -8.36
N ILE A 243 11.58 -12.26 -9.23
CA ILE A 243 11.85 -13.70 -9.08
C ILE A 243 13.31 -14.02 -9.47
#